data_c76f898c0ef7f02e2e8bdad2726605c6
#
_entry.id   c76f898c0ef7f02e2e8bdad2726605c6
#
_cell.length_a   1.000
_cell.length_b   1.000
_cell.length_c   1.000
_cell.angle_alpha   90.00
_cell.angle_beta   90.00
_cell.angle_gamma   90.00
#
_symmetry.space_group_name_H-M   'P 1'
#
loop_
_entity.id
_entity.type
_entity.pdbx_description
1 polymer ?
#
loop_
_entity_poly.entity_id
_entity_poly.type
_entity_poly.pdbx_seq_one_letter_code
_entity_poly.pdbx_strand_id
1 'polypeptide(L)'
;MLLIGCGATNNLTMSAVEPAPITLSKDVARIGIINRSLPSEGNKTADKIDKILSVEGRDLDREGSVTAILALKDQLERNEAIEEIVIIDDLAHLRKGLSVFPSTLTWNEIEDLCEAYKVDAIFSLAFYDTDTKVSYKTTMMDIPNDLGVKVAVPAHEITLNTLVENGWRVYDPYNNRIADELVFSDHVVSSGRGINPIKAYEAIIGRKEAVLYQSKSMGMNYAQRLLPFKHRVNRDYFVRGTDNFKIAQRRAQAGDWDGAAVLWQQETVNPDPKVAGRACYNMAISNEINGNLDEAIQWASKSYTDYNNNYALSYLNTLKYRARQKEVLNQQLSR
;
A
#
# COMPACT_ATOMS: atom_id res chain seq x y z
N MET A 1 18.23 0.48 39.13
CA MET A 1 19.34 -0.22 38.47
C MET A 1 18.85 -0.68 37.09
N LEU A 2 19.10 0.13 36.06
CA LEU A 2 18.71 -0.17 34.68
C LEU A 2 19.67 -1.26 34.17
N LEU A 3 19.19 -2.48 34.03
CA LEU A 3 19.90 -3.54 33.29
C LEU A 3 19.90 -3.16 31.81
N ILE A 4 20.93 -2.48 31.34
CA ILE A 4 21.25 -2.34 29.93
C ILE A 4 21.62 -3.73 29.44
N GLY A 5 20.65 -4.47 28.94
CA GLY A 5 20.86 -5.74 28.22
C GLY A 5 21.68 -5.45 26.97
N CYS A 6 23.02 -5.60 27.06
CA CYS A 6 23.86 -5.53 25.88
C CYS A 6 23.47 -6.66 24.91
N GLY A 7 22.67 -6.40 23.89
CA GLY A 7 22.30 -7.36 22.84
C GLY A 7 23.54 -7.96 22.15
N ALA A 8 23.43 -9.18 21.66
CA ALA A 8 24.51 -9.81 20.89
C ALA A 8 24.54 -9.27 19.45
N THR A 9 23.50 -8.55 19.03
CA THR A 9 23.29 -8.00 17.69
C THR A 9 23.10 -6.49 17.74
N ASN A 10 23.38 -5.85 16.61
CA ASN A 10 23.00 -4.48 16.31
C ASN A 10 22.12 -4.48 15.06
N ASN A 11 21.33 -3.43 14.88
CA ASN A 11 20.39 -3.31 13.76
C ASN A 11 20.95 -2.40 12.67
N LEU A 12 20.62 -2.72 11.42
CA LEU A 12 20.83 -1.85 10.26
C LEU A 12 19.52 -1.72 9.47
N THR A 13 19.34 -0.57 8.83
CA THR A 13 18.26 -0.34 7.88
C THR A 13 18.85 -0.14 6.50
N MET A 14 18.33 -0.88 5.52
CA MET A 14 18.75 -0.79 4.12
C MET A 14 17.54 -0.66 3.20
N SER A 15 17.73 -0.19 1.97
CA SER A 15 16.69 -0.14 0.96
C SER A 15 16.66 -1.45 0.16
N ALA A 16 15.47 -1.98 -0.05
CA ALA A 16 15.22 -3.08 -0.97
C ALA A 16 14.28 -2.61 -2.10
N VAL A 17 14.51 -3.11 -3.30
CA VAL A 17 13.60 -2.91 -4.43
C VAL A 17 12.80 -4.19 -4.61
N GLU A 18 11.49 -4.05 -4.64
CA GLU A 18 10.56 -5.14 -4.93
C GLU A 18 9.97 -4.96 -6.32
N PRO A 19 9.65 -6.03 -7.03
CA PRO A 19 8.96 -5.94 -8.32
C PRO A 19 7.58 -5.31 -8.17
N ALA A 20 7.04 -4.81 -9.27
CA ALA A 20 5.67 -4.34 -9.33
C ALA A 20 4.70 -5.45 -8.89
N PRO A 21 3.72 -5.15 -8.01
CA PRO A 21 2.70 -6.12 -7.63
C PRO A 21 1.88 -6.65 -8.82
N ILE A 22 1.61 -5.77 -9.80
CA ILE A 22 0.90 -6.12 -11.02
C ILE A 22 1.91 -6.33 -12.14
N THR A 23 1.93 -7.53 -12.69
CA THR A 23 2.72 -7.86 -13.88
C THR A 23 1.77 -8.22 -15.01
N LEU A 24 1.70 -7.39 -16.04
CA LEU A 24 0.92 -7.64 -17.24
C LEU A 24 1.73 -8.46 -18.27
N SER A 25 1.10 -8.96 -19.32
CA SER A 25 1.81 -9.50 -20.47
C SER A 25 2.68 -8.42 -21.14
N LYS A 26 3.75 -8.82 -21.81
CA LYS A 26 4.62 -7.89 -22.58
C LYS A 26 3.87 -7.24 -23.75
N ASP A 27 2.84 -7.91 -24.23
CA ASP A 27 2.06 -7.46 -25.40
C ASP A 27 0.96 -6.47 -25.02
N VAL A 28 0.80 -6.14 -23.73
CA VAL A 28 -0.16 -5.14 -23.25
C VAL A 28 0.44 -3.75 -23.41
N ALA A 29 -0.05 -3.02 -24.40
CA ALA A 29 0.27 -1.62 -24.65
C ALA A 29 -0.94 -0.69 -24.47
N ARG A 30 -2.17 -1.21 -24.65
CA ARG A 30 -3.41 -0.43 -24.61
C ARG A 30 -4.31 -0.96 -23.49
N ILE A 31 -4.79 -0.07 -22.63
CA ILE A 31 -5.57 -0.41 -21.43
C ILE A 31 -6.99 0.16 -21.55
N GLY A 32 -7.98 -0.70 -21.37
CA GLY A 32 -9.36 -0.29 -21.15
C GLY A 32 -9.65 -0.13 -19.65
N ILE A 33 -10.27 0.98 -19.24
CA ILE A 33 -10.74 1.19 -17.87
C ILE A 33 -12.26 1.16 -17.85
N ILE A 34 -12.85 0.31 -17.02
CA ILE A 34 -14.30 0.19 -16.85
C ILE A 34 -14.73 0.52 -15.43
N ASN A 35 -15.89 1.18 -15.31
CA ASN A 35 -16.56 1.42 -14.05
C ASN A 35 -17.74 0.46 -13.87
N ARG A 36 -17.61 -0.51 -12.96
CA ARG A 36 -18.69 -1.46 -12.61
C ARG A 36 -19.45 -1.05 -11.34
N SER A 37 -19.04 0.05 -10.69
CA SER A 37 -19.75 0.56 -9.51
C SER A 37 -21.08 1.24 -9.91
N LEU A 38 -22.06 1.10 -9.04
CA LEU A 38 -23.24 1.95 -9.00
C LEU A 38 -23.35 2.50 -7.58
N PRO A 39 -23.86 3.73 -7.38
CA PRO A 39 -24.17 4.20 -6.05
C PRO A 39 -25.07 3.21 -5.30
N SER A 40 -24.74 2.92 -4.05
CA SER A 40 -25.54 2.06 -3.21
C SER A 40 -26.92 2.70 -2.94
N GLU A 41 -27.98 1.88 -2.81
CA GLU A 41 -29.27 2.38 -2.33
C GLU A 41 -29.12 2.70 -0.83
N GLY A 42 -29.17 4.00 -0.49
CA GLY A 42 -29.04 4.47 0.89
C GLY A 42 -30.11 3.86 1.80
N ASN A 43 -29.77 3.59 3.05
CA ASN A 43 -30.67 3.10 4.07
C ASN A 43 -31.89 4.04 4.23
N LYS A 44 -33.09 3.47 4.23
CA LYS A 44 -34.34 4.19 4.46
C LYS A 44 -34.50 4.49 5.96
N THR A 45 -33.77 5.48 6.47
CA THR A 45 -33.87 5.94 7.85
C THR A 45 -34.77 7.15 7.99
N ALA A 46 -35.35 7.35 9.17
CA ALA A 46 -36.44 8.31 9.41
C ALA A 46 -35.93 9.73 9.76
N ASP A 47 -34.68 9.92 10.10
CA ASP A 47 -34.10 11.20 10.52
C ASP A 47 -33.78 12.11 9.31
N LYS A 48 -33.93 13.43 9.51
CA LYS A 48 -33.67 14.44 8.48
C LYS A 48 -32.23 14.49 8.04
N ILE A 49 -31.27 14.31 8.97
CA ILE A 49 -29.83 14.28 8.68
C ILE A 49 -29.50 13.01 7.90
N ASP A 50 -30.01 11.85 8.29
CA ASP A 50 -29.79 10.59 7.58
C ASP A 50 -30.32 10.62 6.14
N LYS A 51 -31.45 11.30 5.90
CA LYS A 51 -31.97 11.51 4.53
C LYS A 51 -31.04 12.37 3.67
N ILE A 52 -30.47 13.43 4.24
CA ILE A 52 -29.50 14.29 3.53
C ILE A 52 -28.25 13.47 3.23
N LEU A 53 -27.73 12.74 4.20
CA LEU A 53 -26.54 11.90 4.04
C LEU A 53 -26.73 10.78 3.01
N SER A 54 -27.92 10.20 2.91
CA SER A 54 -28.24 9.18 1.90
C SER A 54 -28.25 9.73 0.47
N VAL A 55 -28.66 10.99 0.28
CA VAL A 55 -28.59 11.66 -1.03
C VAL A 55 -27.16 12.03 -1.37
N GLU A 56 -26.45 12.66 -0.42
CA GLU A 56 -25.04 13.02 -0.58
C GLU A 56 -24.16 11.80 -0.81
N GLY A 57 -24.42 10.67 -0.12
CA GLY A 57 -23.66 9.43 -0.29
C GLY A 57 -23.69 8.93 -1.74
N ARG A 58 -24.87 8.93 -2.37
CA ARG A 58 -25.00 8.54 -3.79
C ARG A 58 -24.24 9.46 -4.74
N ASP A 59 -24.21 10.77 -4.45
CA ASP A 59 -23.43 11.73 -5.23
C ASP A 59 -21.92 11.55 -4.99
N LEU A 60 -21.52 11.28 -3.74
CA LEU A 60 -20.14 10.96 -3.39
C LEU A 60 -19.65 9.68 -4.06
N ASP A 61 -20.48 8.62 -4.10
CA ASP A 61 -20.14 7.35 -4.77
C ASP A 61 -19.92 7.57 -6.28
N ARG A 62 -20.84 8.32 -6.92
CA ARG A 62 -20.75 8.63 -8.34
C ARG A 62 -19.52 9.48 -8.66
N GLU A 63 -19.32 10.58 -7.96
CA GLU A 63 -18.19 11.49 -8.22
C GLU A 63 -16.87 10.89 -7.77
N GLY A 64 -16.85 10.16 -6.65
CA GLY A 64 -15.67 9.49 -6.12
C GLY A 64 -15.17 8.39 -7.04
N SER A 65 -16.07 7.55 -7.57
CA SER A 65 -15.70 6.50 -8.52
C SER A 65 -15.09 7.07 -9.80
N VAL A 66 -15.68 8.14 -10.36
CA VAL A 66 -15.15 8.83 -11.53
C VAL A 66 -13.78 9.46 -11.22
N THR A 67 -13.66 10.11 -10.05
CA THR A 67 -12.39 10.73 -9.61
C THR A 67 -11.27 9.70 -9.46
N ALA A 68 -11.58 8.52 -8.91
CA ALA A 68 -10.60 7.43 -8.78
C ALA A 68 -10.15 6.90 -10.15
N ILE A 69 -11.08 6.73 -11.10
CA ILE A 69 -10.77 6.29 -12.48
C ILE A 69 -9.92 7.30 -13.21
N LEU A 70 -10.27 8.59 -13.15
CA LEU A 70 -9.49 9.65 -13.79
C LEU A 70 -8.06 9.72 -13.20
N ALA A 71 -7.93 9.58 -11.89
CA ALA A 71 -6.63 9.57 -11.22
C ALA A 71 -5.79 8.34 -11.59
N LEU A 72 -6.42 7.17 -11.74
CA LEU A 72 -5.77 5.98 -12.28
C LEU A 72 -5.25 6.25 -13.69
N LYS A 73 -6.11 6.74 -14.59
CA LYS A 73 -5.75 7.08 -15.97
C LYS A 73 -4.57 8.04 -16.03
N ASP A 74 -4.67 9.20 -15.36
CA ASP A 74 -3.63 10.23 -15.35
C ASP A 74 -2.27 9.70 -14.86
N GLN A 75 -2.28 8.73 -13.96
CA GLN A 75 -1.04 8.13 -13.45
C GLN A 75 -0.50 7.06 -14.39
N LEU A 76 -1.36 6.27 -15.05
CA LEU A 76 -0.96 5.27 -16.03
C LEU A 76 -0.38 5.90 -17.33
N GLU A 77 -0.89 7.06 -17.74
CA GLU A 77 -0.39 7.83 -18.88
C GLU A 77 1.07 8.28 -18.75
N ARG A 78 1.62 8.24 -17.52
CA ARG A 78 3.03 8.54 -17.26
C ARG A 78 3.96 7.35 -17.47
N ASN A 79 3.40 6.18 -17.71
CA ASN A 79 4.16 4.97 -17.95
C ASN A 79 4.41 4.82 -19.45
N GLU A 80 5.66 5.02 -19.88
CA GLU A 80 6.07 4.97 -21.30
C GLU A 80 5.79 3.61 -21.99
N ALA A 81 5.56 2.55 -21.21
CA ALA A 81 5.19 1.24 -21.75
C ALA A 81 3.70 1.15 -22.14
N ILE A 82 2.88 2.14 -21.81
CA ILE A 82 1.45 2.19 -22.11
C ILE A 82 1.24 3.22 -23.22
N GLU A 83 0.78 2.76 -24.39
CA GLU A 83 0.58 3.62 -25.55
C GLU A 83 -0.77 4.36 -25.50
N GLU A 84 -1.82 3.70 -25.00
CA GLU A 84 -3.17 4.26 -25.01
C GLU A 84 -3.98 3.77 -23.81
N ILE A 85 -4.83 4.66 -23.28
CA ILE A 85 -5.78 4.36 -22.20
C ILE A 85 -7.17 4.84 -22.58
N VAL A 86 -8.09 3.91 -22.70
CA VAL A 86 -9.49 4.14 -23.08
C VAL A 86 -10.39 3.98 -21.85
N ILE A 87 -11.15 5.02 -21.47
CA ILE A 87 -12.23 4.87 -20.50
C ILE A 87 -13.47 4.40 -21.27
N ILE A 88 -14.02 3.25 -20.86
CA ILE A 88 -15.18 2.62 -21.51
C ILE A 88 -16.40 2.89 -20.63
N ASP A 89 -17.24 3.84 -21.03
CA ASP A 89 -18.38 4.33 -20.25
C ASP A 89 -19.71 3.65 -20.57
N ASP A 90 -19.88 3.12 -21.78
CA ASP A 90 -21.15 2.55 -22.27
C ASP A 90 -21.37 1.10 -21.84
N LEU A 91 -21.19 0.83 -20.54
CA LEU A 91 -21.31 -0.51 -19.95
C LEU A 91 -22.30 -0.53 -18.77
N ALA A 92 -23.44 0.18 -18.89
CA ALA A 92 -24.43 0.26 -17.82
C ALA A 92 -24.93 -1.12 -17.32
N HIS A 93 -24.99 -2.13 -18.21
CA HIS A 93 -25.41 -3.50 -17.90
C HIS A 93 -24.41 -4.26 -17.00
N LEU A 94 -23.14 -3.86 -16.95
CA LEU A 94 -22.10 -4.47 -16.11
C LEU A 94 -22.02 -3.86 -14.71
N ARG A 95 -22.68 -2.72 -14.49
CA ARG A 95 -22.65 -2.01 -13.21
C ARG A 95 -23.44 -2.75 -12.13
N LYS A 96 -22.91 -2.77 -10.92
CA LYS A 96 -23.53 -3.40 -9.74
C LYS A 96 -23.43 -2.43 -8.54
N GLY A 97 -24.56 -2.22 -7.86
CA GLY A 97 -24.63 -1.41 -6.63
C GLY A 97 -24.23 -2.23 -5.39
N LEU A 98 -23.01 -2.76 -5.38
CA LEU A 98 -22.47 -3.56 -4.28
C LEU A 98 -21.29 -2.85 -3.67
N SER A 99 -21.12 -2.97 -2.35
CA SER A 99 -19.95 -2.54 -1.59
C SER A 99 -18.88 -3.64 -1.46
N VAL A 100 -18.97 -4.67 -2.29
CA VAL A 100 -18.04 -5.81 -2.33
C VAL A 100 -17.77 -6.22 -3.78
N PHE A 101 -16.74 -7.01 -4.01
CA PHE A 101 -16.44 -7.51 -5.34
C PHE A 101 -17.65 -8.23 -5.95
N PRO A 102 -18.13 -7.78 -7.11
CA PRO A 102 -19.08 -8.54 -7.91
C PRO A 102 -18.40 -9.78 -8.48
N SER A 103 -19.20 -10.72 -9.00
CA SER A 103 -18.67 -11.84 -9.77
C SER A 103 -17.74 -11.34 -10.89
N THR A 104 -16.72 -12.11 -11.19
CA THR A 104 -15.81 -11.83 -12.30
C THR A 104 -16.57 -11.78 -13.61
N LEU A 105 -16.09 -10.97 -14.55
CA LEU A 105 -16.51 -11.08 -15.94
C LEU A 105 -15.98 -12.39 -16.52
N THR A 106 -16.73 -12.98 -17.41
CA THR A 106 -16.29 -14.16 -18.16
C THR A 106 -15.19 -13.76 -19.14
N TRP A 107 -14.36 -14.71 -19.55
CA TRP A 107 -13.28 -14.41 -20.49
C TRP A 107 -13.82 -13.99 -21.87
N ASN A 108 -14.96 -14.54 -22.29
CA ASN A 108 -15.62 -14.10 -23.51
C ASN A 108 -16.03 -12.62 -23.42
N GLU A 109 -16.63 -12.17 -22.29
CA GLU A 109 -16.95 -10.74 -22.10
C GLU A 109 -15.69 -9.85 -22.10
N ILE A 110 -14.57 -10.34 -21.58
CA ILE A 110 -13.30 -9.61 -21.58
C ILE A 110 -12.73 -9.52 -22.99
N GLU A 111 -12.73 -10.63 -23.75
CA GLU A 111 -12.27 -10.69 -25.13
C GLU A 111 -13.12 -9.79 -26.03
N ASP A 112 -14.45 -9.83 -25.91
CA ASP A 112 -15.38 -8.98 -26.63
C ASP A 112 -15.11 -7.49 -26.38
N LEU A 113 -14.86 -7.11 -25.11
CA LEU A 113 -14.48 -5.75 -24.76
C LEU A 113 -13.14 -5.34 -25.36
N CYS A 114 -12.13 -6.22 -25.28
CA CYS A 114 -10.81 -5.94 -25.81
C CYS A 114 -10.87 -5.75 -27.35
N GLU A 115 -11.65 -6.57 -28.06
CA GLU A 115 -11.83 -6.46 -29.50
C GLU A 115 -12.59 -5.18 -29.89
N ALA A 116 -13.72 -4.92 -29.21
CA ALA A 116 -14.58 -3.77 -29.52
C ALA A 116 -13.88 -2.42 -29.31
N TYR A 117 -13.08 -2.30 -28.26
CA TYR A 117 -12.40 -1.05 -27.89
C TYR A 117 -10.91 -1.04 -28.26
N LYS A 118 -10.40 -2.10 -28.89
CA LYS A 118 -9.00 -2.25 -29.33
C LYS A 118 -8.01 -2.06 -28.19
N VAL A 119 -8.29 -2.68 -27.04
CA VAL A 119 -7.44 -2.66 -25.84
C VAL A 119 -6.93 -4.06 -25.52
N ASP A 120 -5.83 -4.14 -24.81
CA ASP A 120 -5.10 -5.39 -24.58
C ASP A 120 -5.34 -5.96 -23.17
N ALA A 121 -5.79 -5.13 -22.23
CA ALA A 121 -6.14 -5.51 -20.87
C ALA A 121 -7.25 -4.61 -20.31
N ILE A 122 -8.00 -5.11 -19.34
CA ILE A 122 -9.10 -4.37 -18.70
C ILE A 122 -8.78 -4.11 -17.23
N PHE A 123 -8.78 -2.84 -16.85
CA PHE A 123 -8.75 -2.36 -15.47
C PHE A 123 -10.18 -2.03 -15.04
N SER A 124 -10.69 -2.76 -14.07
CA SER A 124 -12.06 -2.61 -13.59
C SER A 124 -12.08 -1.99 -12.21
N LEU A 125 -12.71 -0.82 -12.07
CA LEU A 125 -13.24 -0.40 -10.77
C LEU A 125 -14.46 -1.26 -10.49
N ALA A 126 -14.26 -2.34 -9.74
CA ALA A 126 -15.25 -3.38 -9.52
C ALA A 126 -16.40 -2.92 -8.63
N PHE A 127 -16.10 -2.15 -7.60
CA PHE A 127 -17.05 -1.44 -6.75
C PHE A 127 -16.43 -0.16 -6.17
N TYR A 128 -17.28 0.76 -5.79
CA TYR A 128 -16.96 1.97 -5.04
C TYR A 128 -18.14 2.25 -4.10
N ASP A 129 -17.88 2.51 -2.83
CA ASP A 129 -18.88 2.73 -1.82
C ASP A 129 -18.41 3.74 -0.76
N THR A 130 -19.34 4.56 -0.26
CA THR A 130 -19.10 5.43 0.89
C THR A 130 -20.16 5.17 1.95
N ASP A 131 -19.72 4.82 3.17
CA ASP A 131 -20.60 4.66 4.33
C ASP A 131 -20.26 5.68 5.40
N THR A 132 -21.27 6.38 5.94
CA THR A 132 -21.07 7.47 6.89
C THR A 132 -21.73 7.19 8.23
N LYS A 133 -20.92 7.11 9.27
CA LYS A 133 -21.36 7.04 10.67
C LYS A 133 -21.41 8.44 11.27
N VAL A 134 -22.55 8.77 11.89
CA VAL A 134 -22.80 10.05 12.54
C VAL A 134 -22.62 9.90 14.05
N SER A 135 -21.87 10.81 14.66
CA SER A 135 -21.74 10.92 16.11
C SER A 135 -22.19 12.30 16.57
N TYR A 136 -22.95 12.34 17.66
CA TYR A 136 -23.47 13.56 18.27
C TYR A 136 -22.84 13.77 19.64
N LYS A 137 -22.43 15.01 19.91
CA LYS A 137 -21.92 15.43 21.22
C LYS A 137 -22.49 16.79 21.60
N THR A 138 -22.96 16.93 22.86
CA THR A 138 -23.28 18.23 23.43
C THR A 138 -22.01 18.93 23.88
N THR A 139 -21.87 20.20 23.56
CA THR A 139 -20.67 21.02 23.85
C THR A 139 -21.12 22.45 24.18
N MET A 140 -20.19 23.35 24.43
CA MET A 140 -20.41 24.78 24.56
C MET A 140 -19.77 25.50 23.36
N MET A 141 -20.37 26.61 22.94
CA MET A 141 -19.83 27.46 21.89
C MET A 141 -20.00 28.93 22.30
N ASP A 142 -18.98 29.74 22.02
CA ASP A 142 -19.02 31.17 22.28
C ASP A 142 -19.74 31.88 21.13
N ILE A 143 -20.82 32.60 21.45
CA ILE A 143 -21.54 33.43 20.50
C ILE A 143 -21.46 34.90 20.96
N PRO A 144 -21.13 35.87 20.08
CA PRO A 144 -21.15 37.28 20.42
C PRO A 144 -22.60 37.71 20.68
N ASN A 145 -22.84 38.41 21.79
CA ASN A 145 -24.11 39.08 22.05
C ASN A 145 -24.19 40.41 21.27
N ASP A 146 -25.29 41.15 21.40
CA ASP A 146 -25.54 42.41 20.72
C ASP A 146 -24.46 43.49 21.03
N LEU A 147 -23.71 43.34 22.11
CA LEU A 147 -22.61 44.21 22.52
C LEU A 147 -21.21 43.67 22.07
N GLY A 148 -21.18 42.57 21.29
CA GLY A 148 -19.94 41.95 20.84
C GLY A 148 -19.20 41.13 21.90
N VAL A 149 -19.77 40.94 23.08
CA VAL A 149 -19.21 40.12 24.15
C VAL A 149 -19.51 38.66 23.88
N LYS A 150 -18.50 37.81 23.90
CA LYS A 150 -18.64 36.37 23.74
C LYS A 150 -19.33 35.72 24.95
N VAL A 151 -20.44 35.08 24.74
CA VAL A 151 -21.22 34.35 25.75
C VAL A 151 -21.22 32.86 25.38
N ALA A 152 -20.83 32.01 26.34
CA ALA A 152 -20.87 30.57 26.15
C ALA A 152 -22.32 30.06 26.18
N VAL A 153 -22.76 29.43 25.11
CA VAL A 153 -24.11 28.85 25.00
C VAL A 153 -24.02 27.33 24.75
N PRO A 154 -25.05 26.55 25.19
CA PRO A 154 -25.10 25.13 24.80
C PRO A 154 -25.10 24.97 23.29
N ALA A 155 -24.32 24.03 22.80
CA ALA A 155 -24.16 23.74 21.38
C ALA A 155 -24.11 22.24 21.12
N HIS A 156 -24.22 21.88 19.86
CA HIS A 156 -24.09 20.53 19.37
C HIS A 156 -22.87 20.43 18.46
N GLU A 157 -22.13 19.34 18.61
CA GLU A 157 -21.06 18.94 17.71
C GLU A 157 -21.49 17.67 16.99
N ILE A 158 -21.44 17.70 15.66
CA ILE A 158 -21.64 16.52 14.81
C ILE A 158 -20.31 16.14 14.22
N THR A 159 -19.96 14.85 14.30
CA THR A 159 -18.82 14.25 13.62
C THR A 159 -19.33 13.21 12.64
N LEU A 160 -18.94 13.37 11.39
CA LEU A 160 -19.17 12.42 10.30
C LEU A 160 -17.88 11.63 10.08
N ASN A 161 -17.94 10.33 10.25
CA ASN A 161 -16.86 9.40 9.90
C ASN A 161 -17.31 8.65 8.64
N THR A 162 -16.79 9.08 7.49
CA THR A 162 -17.12 8.50 6.19
C THR A 162 -16.02 7.48 5.84
N LEU A 163 -16.41 6.22 5.80
CA LEU A 163 -15.60 5.15 5.21
C LEU A 163 -15.67 5.30 3.68
N VAL A 164 -14.54 5.26 3.02
CA VAL A 164 -14.43 5.24 1.55
C VAL A 164 -13.77 3.93 1.16
N GLU A 165 -14.47 3.11 0.39
CA GLU A 165 -13.98 1.83 -0.07
C GLU A 165 -14.06 1.71 -1.59
N ASN A 166 -13.05 1.13 -2.20
CA ASN A 166 -13.11 0.74 -3.60
C ASN A 166 -12.33 -0.52 -3.88
N GLY A 167 -12.83 -1.32 -4.81
CA GLY A 167 -12.21 -2.55 -5.25
C GLY A 167 -11.80 -2.48 -6.71
N TRP A 168 -10.57 -2.85 -6.98
CA TRP A 168 -10.00 -2.90 -8.31
C TRP A 168 -9.68 -4.32 -8.73
N ARG A 169 -9.89 -4.62 -10.00
CA ARG A 169 -9.54 -5.90 -10.61
C ARG A 169 -8.93 -5.68 -11.99
N VAL A 170 -7.86 -6.39 -12.29
CA VAL A 170 -7.19 -6.35 -13.59
C VAL A 170 -7.33 -7.68 -14.29
N TYR A 171 -7.85 -7.65 -15.50
CA TYR A 171 -7.97 -8.79 -16.39
C TYR A 171 -6.85 -8.74 -17.44
N ASP A 172 -6.07 -9.82 -17.51
CA ASP A 172 -5.00 -10.05 -18.49
C ASP A 172 -5.43 -11.21 -19.41
N PRO A 173 -6.07 -10.91 -20.56
CA PRO A 173 -6.59 -11.94 -21.46
C PRO A 173 -5.47 -12.76 -22.12
N TYR A 174 -4.28 -12.20 -22.36
CA TYR A 174 -3.17 -12.94 -22.94
C TYR A 174 -2.74 -14.15 -22.07
N ASN A 175 -2.83 -14.01 -20.75
CA ASN A 175 -2.52 -15.08 -19.82
C ASN A 175 -3.77 -15.75 -19.23
N ASN A 176 -4.95 -15.37 -19.70
CA ASN A 176 -6.26 -15.85 -19.23
C ASN A 176 -6.36 -15.85 -17.68
N ARG A 177 -5.97 -14.72 -17.05
CA ARG A 177 -5.89 -14.59 -15.60
C ARG A 177 -6.32 -13.22 -15.09
N ILE A 178 -6.78 -13.19 -13.86
CA ILE A 178 -6.87 -11.96 -13.07
C ILE A 178 -5.46 -11.65 -12.58
N ALA A 179 -4.87 -10.57 -13.09
CA ALA A 179 -3.52 -10.16 -12.75
C ALA A 179 -3.43 -9.53 -11.37
N ASP A 180 -4.51 -8.88 -10.91
CA ASP A 180 -4.59 -8.29 -9.57
C ASP A 180 -6.05 -8.13 -9.12
N GLU A 181 -6.26 -8.22 -7.80
CA GLU A 181 -7.51 -7.88 -7.13
C GLU A 181 -7.17 -7.25 -5.78
N LEU A 182 -7.63 -6.01 -5.55
CA LEU A 182 -7.30 -5.25 -4.33
C LEU A 182 -8.45 -4.36 -3.89
N VAL A 183 -8.67 -4.28 -2.58
CA VAL A 183 -9.56 -3.30 -1.93
C VAL A 183 -8.72 -2.24 -1.25
N PHE A 184 -9.08 -0.98 -1.47
CA PHE A 184 -8.67 0.14 -0.63
C PHE A 184 -9.81 0.50 0.30
N SER A 185 -9.47 0.83 1.55
CA SER A 185 -10.41 1.24 2.58
C SER A 185 -9.74 2.32 3.44
N ASP A 186 -10.37 3.47 3.58
CA ASP A 186 -9.87 4.57 4.41
C ASP A 186 -11.01 5.42 4.97
N HIS A 187 -10.73 6.23 5.99
CA HIS A 187 -11.70 7.03 6.68
C HIS A 187 -11.47 8.53 6.49
N VAL A 188 -12.54 9.26 6.18
CA VAL A 188 -12.57 10.71 6.16
C VAL A 188 -13.42 11.21 7.33
N VAL A 189 -12.80 11.95 8.25
CA VAL A 189 -13.50 12.50 9.43
C VAL A 189 -13.70 13.99 9.24
N SER A 190 -14.96 14.42 9.36
CA SER A 190 -15.37 15.82 9.28
C SER A 190 -16.27 16.17 10.47
N SER A 191 -16.12 17.36 11.04
CA SER A 191 -16.96 17.79 12.17
C SER A 191 -17.39 19.24 12.03
N GLY A 192 -18.56 19.54 12.64
CA GLY A 192 -19.10 20.87 12.71
C GLY A 192 -19.81 21.13 14.03
N ARG A 193 -19.87 22.41 14.42
CA ARG A 193 -20.55 22.85 15.66
C ARG A 193 -21.61 23.87 15.35
N GLY A 194 -22.72 23.81 16.08
CA GLY A 194 -23.83 24.75 15.94
C GLY A 194 -24.78 24.73 17.14
N ILE A 195 -25.63 25.73 17.24
CA ILE A 195 -26.64 25.88 18.31
C ILE A 195 -27.70 24.78 18.33
N ASN A 196 -27.82 24.04 17.24
CA ASN A 196 -28.66 22.87 17.13
C ASN A 196 -28.03 21.86 16.14
N PRO A 197 -28.50 20.60 16.07
CA PRO A 197 -27.91 19.58 15.20
C PRO A 197 -27.85 19.97 13.72
N ILE A 198 -28.87 20.66 13.19
CA ILE A 198 -28.89 21.07 11.78
C ILE A 198 -27.80 22.12 11.52
N LYS A 199 -27.68 23.12 12.39
CA LYS A 199 -26.60 24.12 12.28
C LYS A 199 -25.21 23.54 12.47
N ALA A 200 -25.06 22.52 13.31
CA ALA A 200 -23.80 21.79 13.45
C ALA A 200 -23.46 21.03 12.15
N TYR A 201 -24.46 20.42 11.50
CA TYR A 201 -24.27 19.76 10.20
C TYR A 201 -23.90 20.76 9.08
N GLU A 202 -24.64 21.87 8.98
CA GLU A 202 -24.37 22.95 8.00
C GLU A 202 -22.99 23.58 8.17
N ALA A 203 -22.39 23.50 9.35
CA ALA A 203 -21.05 23.99 9.65
C ALA A 203 -19.93 23.02 9.21
N ILE A 204 -20.27 21.82 8.74
CA ILE A 204 -19.28 20.87 8.20
C ILE A 204 -18.88 21.34 6.80
N ILE A 205 -17.60 21.76 6.68
CA ILE A 205 -17.04 22.26 5.42
C ILE A 205 -15.98 21.27 4.92
N GLY A 206 -15.87 21.13 3.59
CA GLY A 206 -14.77 20.38 2.94
C GLY A 206 -14.89 18.86 2.99
N ARG A 207 -16.02 18.29 3.46
CA ARG A 207 -16.24 16.84 3.51
C ARG A 207 -16.19 16.22 2.12
N LYS A 208 -16.89 16.79 1.15
CA LYS A 208 -16.92 16.31 -0.24
C LYS A 208 -15.53 16.33 -0.85
N GLU A 209 -14.82 17.45 -0.72
CA GLU A 209 -13.48 17.63 -1.23
C GLU A 209 -12.51 16.62 -0.61
N ALA A 210 -12.64 16.34 0.70
CA ALA A 210 -11.79 15.36 1.38
C ALA A 210 -12.07 13.92 0.90
N VAL A 211 -13.33 13.55 0.66
CA VAL A 211 -13.70 12.24 0.10
C VAL A 211 -13.18 12.12 -1.34
N LEU A 212 -13.34 13.14 -2.18
CA LEU A 212 -12.82 13.12 -3.55
C LEU A 212 -11.29 13.08 -3.59
N TYR A 213 -10.62 13.79 -2.68
CA TYR A 213 -9.17 13.71 -2.53
C TYR A 213 -8.72 12.28 -2.17
N GLN A 214 -9.42 11.63 -1.24
CA GLN A 214 -9.14 10.24 -0.87
C GLN A 214 -9.37 9.29 -2.06
N SER A 215 -10.45 9.46 -2.80
CA SER A 215 -10.74 8.70 -4.02
C SER A 215 -9.65 8.84 -5.08
N LYS A 216 -9.19 10.09 -5.29
CA LYS A 216 -8.05 10.39 -6.16
C LYS A 216 -6.78 9.66 -5.72
N SER A 217 -6.46 9.73 -4.42
CA SER A 217 -5.30 9.06 -3.84
C SER A 217 -5.34 7.54 -4.07
N MET A 218 -6.51 6.92 -3.88
CA MET A 218 -6.69 5.48 -4.10
C MET A 218 -6.46 5.09 -5.56
N GLY A 219 -7.00 5.86 -6.54
CA GLY A 219 -6.76 5.62 -7.97
C GLY A 219 -5.28 5.74 -8.35
N MET A 220 -4.60 6.77 -7.86
CA MET A 220 -3.15 6.96 -8.06
C MET A 220 -2.33 5.82 -7.45
N ASN A 221 -2.66 5.42 -6.21
CA ASN A 221 -1.97 4.34 -5.52
C ASN A 221 -2.17 3.00 -6.23
N TYR A 222 -3.34 2.78 -6.84
CA TYR A 222 -3.57 1.58 -7.64
C TYR A 222 -2.67 1.53 -8.88
N ALA A 223 -2.53 2.64 -9.60
CA ALA A 223 -1.63 2.72 -10.75
C ALA A 223 -0.16 2.44 -10.37
N GLN A 224 0.28 2.91 -9.19
CA GLN A 224 1.66 2.67 -8.72
C GLN A 224 1.99 1.18 -8.53
N ARG A 225 0.98 0.31 -8.43
CA ARG A 225 1.17 -1.14 -8.34
C ARG A 225 1.74 -1.78 -9.62
N LEU A 226 1.74 -1.05 -10.73
CA LEU A 226 2.43 -1.43 -11.98
C LEU A 226 3.92 -1.09 -11.99
N LEU A 227 4.41 -0.41 -10.96
CA LEU A 227 5.80 0.02 -10.87
C LEU A 227 6.55 -0.72 -9.75
N PRO A 228 7.81 -1.06 -9.96
CA PRO A 228 8.68 -1.49 -8.88
C PRO A 228 8.77 -0.42 -7.79
N PHE A 229 8.84 -0.85 -6.55
CA PHE A 229 8.87 0.09 -5.43
C PHE A 229 10.03 -0.19 -4.48
N LYS A 230 10.48 0.87 -3.81
CA LYS A 230 11.53 0.79 -2.80
C LYS A 230 10.89 0.82 -1.41
N HIS A 231 11.35 -0.07 -0.55
CA HIS A 231 10.99 -0.03 0.87
C HIS A 231 12.22 -0.22 1.75
N ARG A 232 12.06 0.12 3.02
CA ARG A 232 13.13 -0.06 4.01
C ARG A 232 12.95 -1.41 4.68
N VAL A 233 14.05 -2.16 4.76
CA VAL A 233 14.13 -3.43 5.48
C VAL A 233 15.15 -3.33 6.61
N ASN A 234 14.84 -3.93 7.74
CA ASN A 234 15.74 -4.01 8.87
C ASN A 234 16.43 -5.37 8.89
N ARG A 235 17.72 -5.37 9.27
CA ARG A 235 18.51 -6.56 9.49
C ARG A 235 19.28 -6.43 10.77
N ASP A 236 19.46 -7.53 11.46
CA ASP A 236 20.36 -7.62 12.60
C ASP A 236 21.68 -8.25 12.19
N TYR A 237 22.80 -7.75 12.74
CA TYR A 237 24.11 -8.33 12.57
C TYR A 237 24.79 -8.52 13.93
N PHE A 238 25.60 -9.57 14.06
CA PHE A 238 26.27 -9.87 15.30
C PHE A 238 27.44 -8.91 15.56
N VAL A 239 27.53 -8.43 16.80
CA VAL A 239 28.58 -7.50 17.25
C VAL A 239 29.46 -8.07 18.35
N ARG A 240 29.16 -9.31 18.80
CA ARG A 240 29.94 -10.00 19.85
C ARG A 240 30.61 -11.26 19.30
N GLY A 241 31.88 -11.37 19.57
CA GLY A 241 32.77 -12.48 19.24
C GLY A 241 34.15 -12.12 19.75
N THR A 242 35.05 -11.80 18.84
CA THR A 242 36.44 -11.40 19.08
C THR A 242 36.60 -9.88 19.02
N ASP A 243 37.82 -9.38 19.13
CA ASP A 243 38.13 -7.96 18.91
C ASP A 243 37.87 -7.55 17.46
N ASN A 244 38.01 -8.46 16.47
CA ASN A 244 37.63 -8.21 15.10
C ASN A 244 36.14 -7.86 14.99
N PHE A 245 35.22 -8.49 15.74
CA PHE A 245 33.82 -8.12 15.76
C PHE A 245 33.58 -6.70 16.28
N LYS A 246 34.33 -6.28 17.30
CA LYS A 246 34.21 -4.91 17.85
C LYS A 246 34.71 -3.86 16.85
N ILE A 247 35.80 -4.17 16.10
CA ILE A 247 36.33 -3.28 15.06
C ILE A 247 35.37 -3.25 13.88
N ALA A 248 34.87 -4.40 13.42
CA ALA A 248 33.92 -4.54 12.33
C ALA A 248 32.60 -3.80 12.66
N GLN A 249 32.12 -3.87 13.91
CA GLN A 249 30.95 -3.09 14.34
C GLN A 249 31.16 -1.59 14.12
N ARG A 250 32.30 -1.02 14.55
CA ARG A 250 32.59 0.39 14.35
C ARG A 250 32.67 0.77 12.85
N ARG A 251 33.27 -0.09 12.02
CA ARG A 251 33.31 0.10 10.56
C ARG A 251 31.90 0.09 9.95
N ALA A 252 31.10 -0.92 10.29
CA ALA A 252 29.72 -1.02 9.82
C ALA A 252 28.88 0.21 10.24
N GLN A 253 29.05 0.70 11.48
CA GLN A 253 28.37 1.93 11.96
C GLN A 253 28.85 3.19 11.22
N ALA A 254 30.08 3.21 10.72
CA ALA A 254 30.62 4.27 9.88
C ALA A 254 30.25 4.11 8.39
N GLY A 255 29.49 3.05 8.01
CA GLY A 255 29.12 2.75 6.63
C GLY A 255 30.17 1.93 5.84
N ASP A 256 31.33 1.62 6.44
CA ASP A 256 32.40 0.79 5.84
C ASP A 256 32.07 -0.71 6.01
N TRP A 257 31.08 -1.17 5.24
CA TRP A 257 30.62 -2.56 5.26
C TRP A 257 31.66 -3.52 4.66
N ASP A 258 32.39 -3.09 3.64
CA ASP A 258 33.44 -3.90 3.01
C ASP A 258 34.63 -4.10 3.96
N GLY A 259 35.03 -3.03 4.65
CA GLY A 259 36.05 -3.13 5.68
C GLY A 259 35.63 -3.96 6.89
N ALA A 260 34.35 -3.97 7.23
CA ALA A 260 33.79 -4.85 8.25
C ALA A 260 33.79 -6.32 7.78
N ALA A 261 33.41 -6.56 6.51
CA ALA A 261 33.40 -7.90 5.91
C ALA A 261 34.77 -8.57 5.92
N VAL A 262 35.85 -7.82 5.63
CA VAL A 262 37.23 -8.34 5.71
C VAL A 262 37.53 -8.93 7.09
N LEU A 263 37.08 -8.28 8.16
CA LEU A 263 37.28 -8.74 9.53
C LEU A 263 36.40 -9.95 9.86
N TRP A 264 35.14 -9.95 9.43
CA TRP A 264 34.25 -11.12 9.60
C TRP A 264 34.72 -12.32 8.79
N GLN A 265 35.30 -12.11 7.59
CA GLN A 265 35.84 -13.17 6.76
C GLN A 265 36.96 -13.95 7.50
N GLN A 266 37.82 -13.26 8.23
CA GLN A 266 38.88 -13.90 9.04
C GLN A 266 38.27 -14.78 10.16
N GLU A 267 37.14 -14.39 10.69
CA GLU A 267 36.48 -15.09 11.79
C GLU A 267 35.60 -16.26 11.34
N THR A 268 35.38 -16.45 10.01
CA THR A 268 34.56 -17.57 9.50
C THR A 268 35.20 -18.93 9.72
N VAL A 269 36.49 -18.96 10.00
CA VAL A 269 37.29 -20.16 10.31
C VAL A 269 37.74 -20.20 11.79
N ASN A 270 37.14 -19.38 12.64
CA ASN A 270 37.46 -19.34 14.06
C ASN A 270 37.20 -20.71 14.73
N PRO A 271 38.11 -21.20 15.60
CA PRO A 271 37.93 -22.48 16.29
C PRO A 271 36.68 -22.55 17.19
N ASP A 272 36.16 -21.42 17.65
CA ASP A 272 34.84 -21.38 18.33
C ASP A 272 33.72 -21.40 17.28
N PRO A 273 32.93 -22.49 17.18
CA PRO A 273 31.83 -22.61 16.21
C PRO A 273 30.81 -21.50 16.31
N LYS A 274 30.58 -20.95 17.51
CA LYS A 274 29.64 -19.87 17.73
C LYS A 274 30.16 -18.56 17.11
N VAL A 275 31.42 -18.30 17.21
CA VAL A 275 32.07 -17.13 16.58
C VAL A 275 32.06 -17.27 15.07
N ALA A 276 32.50 -18.44 14.56
CA ALA A 276 32.50 -18.74 13.13
C ALA A 276 31.08 -18.64 12.52
N GLY A 277 30.07 -19.19 13.18
CA GLY A 277 28.67 -19.09 12.73
C GLY A 277 28.15 -17.65 12.67
N ARG A 278 28.47 -16.82 13.66
CA ARG A 278 28.15 -15.38 13.66
C ARG A 278 28.85 -14.62 12.55
N ALA A 279 30.12 -14.95 12.30
CA ALA A 279 30.91 -14.36 11.22
C ALA A 279 30.30 -14.71 9.86
N CYS A 280 29.97 -15.97 9.61
CA CYS A 280 29.28 -16.39 8.39
C CYS A 280 27.93 -15.66 8.22
N TYR A 281 27.15 -15.48 9.29
CA TYR A 281 25.92 -14.71 9.26
C TYR A 281 26.14 -13.25 8.84
N ASN A 282 27.15 -12.59 9.42
CA ASN A 282 27.49 -11.22 9.09
C ASN A 282 28.05 -11.08 7.66
N MET A 283 28.75 -12.10 7.15
CA MET A 283 29.15 -12.16 5.73
C MET A 283 27.93 -12.20 4.82
N ALA A 284 26.87 -12.94 5.20
CA ALA A 284 25.63 -12.92 4.45
C ALA A 284 24.98 -11.52 4.42
N ILE A 285 24.98 -10.80 5.55
CA ILE A 285 24.46 -9.41 5.62
C ILE A 285 25.26 -8.49 4.69
N SER A 286 26.61 -8.54 4.72
CA SER A 286 27.44 -7.70 3.87
C SER A 286 27.21 -7.97 2.38
N ASN A 287 27.07 -9.25 2.00
CA ASN A 287 26.77 -9.61 0.62
C ASN A 287 25.35 -9.18 0.19
N GLU A 288 24.35 -9.24 1.09
CA GLU A 288 23.01 -8.70 0.81
C GLU A 288 23.06 -7.19 0.55
N ILE A 289 23.82 -6.42 1.35
CA ILE A 289 24.01 -4.97 1.17
C ILE A 289 24.62 -4.66 -0.22
N ASN A 290 25.58 -5.46 -0.66
CA ASN A 290 26.24 -5.31 -1.94
C ASN A 290 25.43 -5.87 -3.12
N GLY A 291 24.23 -6.43 -2.86
CA GLY A 291 23.35 -6.99 -3.89
C GLY A 291 23.74 -8.39 -4.39
N ASN A 292 24.75 -9.02 -3.77
CA ASN A 292 25.27 -10.37 -4.08
C ASN A 292 24.44 -11.41 -3.34
N LEU A 293 23.18 -11.62 -3.79
CA LEU A 293 22.22 -12.47 -3.07
C LEU A 293 22.62 -13.95 -3.05
N ASP A 294 23.27 -14.45 -4.10
CA ASP A 294 23.69 -15.85 -4.18
C ASP A 294 24.79 -16.15 -3.15
N GLU A 295 25.79 -15.28 -3.03
CA GLU A 295 26.82 -15.37 -2.00
C GLU A 295 26.25 -15.18 -0.60
N ALA A 296 25.29 -14.27 -0.43
CA ALA A 296 24.59 -14.09 0.83
C ALA A 296 23.86 -15.37 1.27
N ILE A 297 23.19 -16.05 0.33
CA ILE A 297 22.52 -17.34 0.55
C ILE A 297 23.51 -18.42 0.98
N GLN A 298 24.67 -18.50 0.30
CA GLN A 298 25.72 -19.48 0.65
C GLN A 298 26.25 -19.26 2.07
N TRP A 299 26.56 -18.00 2.43
CA TRP A 299 27.04 -17.66 3.77
C TRP A 299 25.99 -17.90 4.86
N ALA A 300 24.72 -17.54 4.62
CA ALA A 300 23.65 -17.82 5.55
C ALA A 300 23.41 -19.33 5.72
N SER A 301 23.45 -20.10 4.61
CA SER A 301 23.37 -21.56 4.64
C SER A 301 24.50 -22.15 5.50
N LYS A 302 25.76 -21.76 5.24
CA LYS A 302 26.92 -22.20 6.01
C LYS A 302 26.79 -21.87 7.50
N SER A 303 26.34 -20.67 7.83
CA SER A 303 26.09 -20.25 9.21
C SER A 303 25.10 -21.20 9.93
N TYR A 304 24.06 -21.67 9.22
CA TYR A 304 23.07 -22.59 9.78
C TYR A 304 23.58 -24.05 9.79
N THR A 305 24.03 -24.56 8.63
CA THR A 305 24.33 -25.99 8.47
C THR A 305 25.58 -26.42 9.24
N ASP A 306 26.66 -25.63 9.14
CA ASP A 306 27.97 -26.01 9.69
C ASP A 306 28.10 -25.58 11.18
N TYR A 307 27.42 -24.50 11.57
CA TYR A 307 27.61 -23.88 12.89
C TYR A 307 26.33 -23.81 13.74
N ASN A 308 25.21 -24.40 13.27
CA ASN A 308 23.94 -24.44 14.00
C ASN A 308 23.46 -23.07 14.50
N ASN A 309 23.66 -22.01 13.70
CA ASN A 309 23.18 -20.68 14.03
C ASN A 309 21.70 -20.56 13.65
N ASN A 310 20.78 -20.70 14.59
CA ASN A 310 19.34 -20.69 14.33
C ASN A 310 18.82 -19.38 13.75
N TYR A 311 19.47 -18.23 14.00
CA TYR A 311 19.13 -16.97 13.36
C TYR A 311 19.30 -17.00 11.83
N ALA A 312 20.26 -17.81 11.35
CA ALA A 312 20.56 -17.88 9.93
C ALA A 312 19.47 -18.60 9.12
N LEU A 313 18.68 -19.49 9.69
CA LEU A 313 17.62 -20.21 8.97
C LEU A 313 16.50 -19.26 8.48
N SER A 314 16.00 -18.42 9.37
CA SER A 314 14.97 -17.42 9.01
C SER A 314 15.53 -16.43 7.98
N TYR A 315 16.75 -15.99 8.18
CA TYR A 315 17.42 -15.07 7.26
C TYR A 315 17.69 -15.69 5.88
N LEU A 316 18.11 -16.96 5.83
CA LEU A 316 18.25 -17.72 4.59
C LEU A 316 16.95 -17.77 3.78
N ASN A 317 15.81 -17.99 4.44
CA ASN A 317 14.51 -17.96 3.78
C ASN A 317 14.17 -16.58 3.20
N THR A 318 14.51 -15.53 3.94
CA THR A 318 14.35 -14.13 3.48
C THR A 318 15.22 -13.86 2.24
N LEU A 319 16.47 -14.30 2.23
CA LEU A 319 17.37 -14.12 1.09
C LEU A 319 16.88 -14.88 -0.15
N LYS A 320 16.43 -16.13 0.02
CA LYS A 320 15.84 -16.92 -1.07
C LYS A 320 14.59 -16.29 -1.65
N TYR A 321 13.73 -15.70 -0.79
CA TYR A 321 12.58 -14.90 -1.26
C TYR A 321 13.06 -13.71 -2.09
N ARG A 322 14.00 -12.90 -1.58
CA ARG A 322 14.55 -11.74 -2.30
C ARG A 322 15.23 -12.11 -3.64
N ALA A 323 15.92 -13.24 -3.70
CA ALA A 323 16.52 -13.70 -4.95
C ALA A 323 15.43 -13.96 -6.01
N ARG A 324 14.33 -14.64 -5.64
CA ARG A 324 13.19 -14.84 -6.55
C ARG A 324 12.53 -13.52 -6.96
N GLN A 325 12.36 -12.57 -6.03
CA GLN A 325 11.82 -11.25 -6.37
C GLN A 325 12.74 -10.47 -7.33
N LYS A 326 14.06 -10.59 -7.16
CA LYS A 326 15.04 -9.99 -8.08
C LYS A 326 14.93 -10.55 -9.51
N GLU A 327 14.65 -11.83 -9.66
CA GLU A 327 14.40 -12.44 -10.99
C GLU A 327 13.14 -11.85 -11.63
N VAL A 328 12.03 -11.75 -10.87
CA VAL A 328 10.78 -11.12 -11.37
C VAL A 328 11.02 -9.65 -11.74
N LEU A 329 11.74 -8.90 -10.89
CA LEU A 329 12.10 -7.52 -11.17
C LEU A 329 12.92 -7.38 -12.46
N ASN A 330 13.91 -8.24 -12.66
CA ASN A 330 14.72 -8.24 -13.89
C ASN A 330 13.86 -8.53 -15.13
N GLN A 331 12.91 -9.45 -15.03
CA GLN A 331 11.96 -9.73 -16.10
C GLN A 331 11.04 -8.53 -16.40
N GLN A 332 10.62 -7.79 -15.38
CA GLN A 332 9.82 -6.57 -15.55
C GLN A 332 10.62 -5.43 -16.17
N LEU A 333 11.90 -5.27 -15.81
CA LEU A 333 12.77 -4.22 -16.33
C LEU A 333 13.33 -4.52 -17.73
N SER A 334 13.23 -5.74 -18.20
CA SER A 334 13.70 -6.16 -19.54
C SER A 334 12.61 -6.02 -20.64
N ARG A 335 11.51 -5.38 -20.30
CA ARG A 335 10.36 -5.12 -21.19
C ARG A 335 10.56 -3.94 -22.11
#